data_6d11823e3b1175c23e12b7a3434adb53
#
_entry.id   6d11823e3b1175c23e12b7a3434adb53
#
_cell.length_a   1.000
_cell.length_b   1.000
_cell.length_c   1.000
_cell.angle_alpha   90.00
_cell.angle_beta   90.00
_cell.angle_gamma   90.00
#
_symmetry.space_group_name_H-M   'P 1'
#
loop_
_entity.id
_entity.type
_entity.pdbx_description
1 polymer ?
#
loop_
_entity_poly.entity_id
_entity_poly.type
_entity_poly.pdbx_seq_one_letter_code
_entity_poly.pdbx_strand_id
1 'polypeptide(L)'
;MPVTIIAEAGVNHNGDLEMAKKLALTAKECGADIVKYQTAVPELVVSKFAEKAEYQKQTTDAAESQLEMIRKLHFSFEGHKELKEYCDSIGIQYLSAPFDIPSVQFLGTLGLPLIKVPSGEITNLPYLEEVAKLHTPVLLSTGMSNLNEITDALGILDDGGCPEVTVLHCNTQYPTPYEDANLTAMLELFDQFGLPVGLSDHTPGWECDVAAAVLGAQVIEKHFTLDKSLPGPDQKASLDPAEFKAMVDAVRHVEAALGDGHKHLTESEAPNKTVARKSIVAARTIKAGETFTTENLTTKRPGDGISPMRWYEVLGQAAKRDFAEDEKIEL
;
A
#
# COMPACT_ATOMS: atom_id res chain seq x y z
N MET A 1 0.52 -7.56 -9.61
CA MET A 1 -0.33 -8.21 -8.60
C MET A 1 -0.92 -7.10 -7.74
N PRO A 2 -2.10 -7.25 -7.15
CA PRO A 2 -2.61 -6.24 -6.22
C PRO A 2 -1.70 -6.13 -4.99
N VAL A 3 -1.67 -4.93 -4.39
CA VAL A 3 -0.92 -4.65 -3.16
C VAL A 3 -1.49 -5.49 -2.02
N THR A 4 -0.64 -6.18 -1.27
CA THR A 4 -1.06 -6.89 -0.05
C THR A 4 -1.23 -5.89 1.09
N ILE A 5 -2.42 -5.82 1.68
CA ILE A 5 -2.73 -4.91 2.78
C ILE A 5 -2.75 -5.68 4.10
N ILE A 6 -1.86 -5.27 5.01
CA ILE A 6 -1.70 -5.85 6.34
C ILE A 6 -2.29 -4.89 7.38
N ALA A 7 -3.32 -5.34 8.07
CA ALA A 7 -3.81 -4.68 9.26
C ALA A 7 -2.94 -5.09 10.48
N GLU A 8 -2.08 -4.18 10.93
CA GLU A 8 -1.29 -4.39 12.13
C GLU A 8 -2.14 -4.15 13.38
N ALA A 9 -2.76 -5.21 13.87
CA ALA A 9 -3.44 -5.19 15.16
C ALA A 9 -2.46 -5.11 16.35
N GLY A 10 -1.23 -5.56 16.12
CA GLY A 10 -0.11 -5.44 17.04
C GLY A 10 -0.44 -5.93 18.43
N VAL A 11 -0.37 -5.02 19.40
CA VAL A 11 -0.75 -5.21 20.80
C VAL A 11 -2.05 -4.49 21.18
N ASN A 12 -2.81 -3.99 20.22
CA ASN A 12 -4.06 -3.25 20.47
C ASN A 12 -5.17 -4.10 21.11
N HIS A 13 -4.98 -5.41 21.17
CA HIS A 13 -5.84 -6.33 21.93
C HIS A 13 -5.60 -6.30 23.45
N ASN A 14 -4.55 -5.62 23.95
CA ASN A 14 -4.24 -5.49 25.39
C ASN A 14 -4.20 -6.82 26.17
N GLY A 15 -3.70 -7.90 25.55
CA GLY A 15 -3.65 -9.22 26.17
C GLY A 15 -4.99 -9.99 26.19
N ASP A 16 -6.04 -9.45 25.61
CA ASP A 16 -7.36 -10.08 25.54
C ASP A 16 -7.55 -10.78 24.18
N LEU A 17 -7.70 -12.12 24.23
CA LEU A 17 -7.85 -12.96 23.04
C LEU A 17 -9.16 -12.69 22.29
N GLU A 18 -10.25 -12.42 22.99
CA GLU A 18 -11.54 -12.09 22.34
C GLU A 18 -11.48 -10.72 21.65
N MET A 19 -10.74 -9.77 22.22
CA MET A 19 -10.45 -8.51 21.55
C MET A 19 -9.60 -8.73 20.29
N ALA A 20 -8.58 -9.62 20.35
CA ALA A 20 -7.77 -9.97 19.20
C ALA A 20 -8.62 -10.60 18.07
N LYS A 21 -9.51 -11.53 18.40
CA LYS A 21 -10.46 -12.11 17.43
C LYS A 21 -11.37 -11.05 16.80
N LYS A 22 -11.84 -10.11 17.59
CA LYS A 22 -12.67 -8.99 17.09
C LYS A 22 -11.87 -8.09 16.16
N LEU A 23 -10.62 -7.79 16.48
CA LEU A 23 -9.71 -7.06 15.58
C LEU A 23 -9.54 -7.79 14.25
N ALA A 24 -9.32 -9.12 14.26
CA ALA A 24 -9.20 -9.92 13.04
C ALA A 24 -10.47 -9.86 12.17
N LEU A 25 -11.64 -10.03 12.77
CA LEU A 25 -12.91 -9.98 12.04
C LEU A 25 -13.12 -8.59 11.41
N THR A 26 -12.90 -7.53 12.19
CA THR A 26 -13.09 -6.15 11.71
C THR A 26 -12.06 -5.80 10.63
N ALA A 27 -10.80 -6.22 10.75
CA ALA A 27 -9.79 -6.03 9.71
C ALA A 27 -10.21 -6.67 8.38
N LYS A 28 -10.74 -7.91 8.44
CA LYS A 28 -11.31 -8.59 7.27
C LYS A 28 -12.47 -7.81 6.65
N GLU A 29 -13.42 -7.35 7.48
CA GLU A 29 -14.57 -6.57 7.01
C GLU A 29 -14.16 -5.24 6.37
N CYS A 30 -13.04 -4.65 6.81
CA CYS A 30 -12.43 -3.48 6.20
C CYS A 30 -11.67 -3.78 4.91
N GLY A 31 -11.45 -5.07 4.56
CA GLY A 31 -10.80 -5.49 3.33
C GLY A 31 -9.30 -5.72 3.43
N ALA A 32 -8.74 -5.90 4.64
CA ALA A 32 -7.37 -6.36 4.81
C ALA A 32 -7.19 -7.78 4.26
N ASP A 33 -6.04 -8.03 3.66
CA ASP A 33 -5.63 -9.37 3.20
C ASP A 33 -5.07 -10.19 4.37
N ILE A 34 -4.35 -9.52 5.27
CA ILE A 34 -3.64 -10.11 6.42
C ILE A 34 -3.97 -9.29 7.67
N VAL A 35 -4.15 -9.98 8.80
CA VAL A 35 -4.11 -9.36 10.12
C VAL A 35 -2.84 -9.78 10.83
N LYS A 36 -2.09 -8.79 11.35
CA LYS A 36 -0.80 -9.03 11.99
C LYS A 36 -0.84 -8.73 13.49
N TYR A 37 -0.17 -9.60 14.24
CA TYR A 37 0.02 -9.51 15.69
C TYR A 37 1.51 -9.54 16.06
N GLN A 38 1.80 -9.52 17.34
CA GLN A 38 3.15 -9.57 17.89
C GLN A 38 3.24 -10.74 18.85
N THR A 39 4.25 -11.58 18.70
CA THR A 39 4.49 -12.74 19.57
C THR A 39 5.79 -12.55 20.33
N ALA A 40 5.73 -12.60 21.65
CA ALA A 40 6.90 -12.42 22.48
C ALA A 40 6.82 -13.18 23.81
N VAL A 41 7.99 -13.56 24.31
CA VAL A 41 8.21 -13.89 25.72
C VAL A 41 8.81 -12.64 26.37
N PRO A 42 8.05 -11.85 27.11
CA PRO A 42 8.46 -10.49 27.55
C PRO A 42 9.83 -10.43 28.22
N GLU A 43 10.19 -11.44 29.01
CA GLU A 43 11.45 -11.56 29.70
C GLU A 43 12.67 -11.73 28.77
N LEU A 44 12.44 -12.16 27.53
CA LEU A 44 13.50 -12.34 26.52
C LEU A 44 13.65 -11.14 25.60
N VAL A 45 12.65 -10.27 25.56
CA VAL A 45 12.65 -9.07 24.69
C VAL A 45 13.27 -7.88 25.41
N VAL A 46 12.96 -7.69 26.69
CA VAL A 46 13.29 -6.47 27.42
C VAL A 46 14.07 -6.77 28.69
N SER A 47 15.25 -6.15 28.80
CA SER A 47 16.01 -6.13 30.04
C SER A 47 15.23 -5.39 31.14
N LYS A 48 15.32 -5.88 32.38
CA LYS A 48 14.75 -5.21 33.55
C LYS A 48 15.26 -3.76 33.77
N PHE A 49 16.29 -3.33 33.05
CA PHE A 49 16.87 -2.00 33.10
C PHE A 49 16.46 -1.13 31.91
N ALA A 50 15.69 -1.65 30.96
CA ALA A 50 15.27 -0.89 29.79
C ALA A 50 14.22 0.15 30.15
N GLU A 51 14.36 1.35 29.60
CA GLU A 51 13.37 2.40 29.71
C GLU A 51 12.34 2.31 28.59
N LYS A 52 11.12 2.78 28.85
CA LYS A 52 10.10 2.97 27.83
C LYS A 52 10.52 4.04 26.82
N ALA A 53 10.13 3.87 25.57
CA ALA A 53 10.20 4.93 24.58
C ALA A 53 9.31 6.12 25.00
N GLU A 54 9.63 7.32 24.54
CA GLU A 54 8.94 8.53 24.98
C GLU A 54 7.43 8.50 24.69
N TYR A 55 7.03 8.02 23.50
CA TYR A 55 5.62 7.89 23.17
C TYR A 55 4.88 6.89 24.08
N GLN A 56 5.56 5.81 24.50
CA GLN A 56 5.01 4.82 25.44
C GLN A 56 4.78 5.43 26.83
N LYS A 57 5.67 6.30 27.31
CA LYS A 57 5.49 7.02 28.59
C LYS A 57 4.26 7.93 28.57
N GLN A 58 3.91 8.47 27.38
CA GLN A 58 2.76 9.36 27.21
C GLN A 58 1.41 8.63 27.06
N THR A 59 1.45 7.36 26.62
CA THR A 59 0.23 6.58 26.27
C THR A 59 -0.06 5.46 27.27
N THR A 60 0.84 5.15 28.18
CA THR A 60 0.73 4.11 29.22
C THR A 60 1.08 4.67 30.60
N ASP A 61 0.94 3.85 31.65
CA ASP A 61 1.30 4.27 33.01
C ASP A 61 2.80 4.60 33.10
N ALA A 62 3.14 5.86 33.35
CA ALA A 62 4.53 6.32 33.43
C ALA A 62 5.33 5.69 34.59
N ALA A 63 4.65 5.11 35.59
CA ALA A 63 5.30 4.50 36.76
C ALA A 63 5.69 3.02 36.55
N GLU A 64 5.11 2.36 35.54
CA GLU A 64 5.45 0.96 35.23
C GLU A 64 6.72 0.85 34.37
N SER A 65 7.50 -0.20 34.53
CA SER A 65 8.63 -0.51 33.67
C SER A 65 8.18 -0.96 32.27
N GLN A 66 9.08 -0.91 31.27
CA GLN A 66 8.79 -1.44 29.95
C GLN A 66 8.42 -2.93 29.99
N LEU A 67 9.11 -3.73 30.79
CA LEU A 67 8.81 -5.14 30.96
C LEU A 67 7.41 -5.40 31.52
N GLU A 68 6.98 -4.63 32.54
CA GLU A 68 5.64 -4.73 33.10
C GLU A 68 4.55 -4.36 32.08
N MET A 69 4.80 -3.32 31.28
CA MET A 69 3.91 -2.94 30.18
C MET A 69 3.77 -4.07 29.18
N ILE A 70 4.89 -4.62 28.68
CA ILE A 70 4.88 -5.67 27.66
C ILE A 70 4.17 -6.94 28.17
N ARG A 71 4.38 -7.33 29.44
CA ARG A 71 3.67 -8.50 30.03
C ARG A 71 2.15 -8.39 29.98
N LYS A 72 1.60 -7.19 30.08
CA LYS A 72 0.15 -6.98 29.99
C LYS A 72 -0.39 -7.05 28.58
N LEU A 73 0.47 -6.87 27.58
CA LEU A 73 0.09 -6.75 26.17
C LEU A 73 0.15 -8.06 25.40
N HIS A 74 0.83 -9.10 25.93
CA HIS A 74 1.00 -10.37 25.25
C HIS A 74 0.19 -11.49 25.89
N PHE A 75 -0.26 -12.43 25.09
CA PHE A 75 -0.86 -13.69 25.55
C PHE A 75 0.05 -14.87 25.17
N SER A 76 -0.29 -16.07 25.68
CA SER A 76 0.51 -17.26 25.51
C SER A 76 0.59 -17.75 24.07
N PHE A 77 1.56 -18.60 23.73
CA PHE A 77 1.64 -19.28 22.43
C PHE A 77 0.37 -20.08 22.10
N GLU A 78 -0.28 -20.68 23.08
CA GLU A 78 -1.58 -21.35 22.86
C GLU A 78 -2.67 -20.35 22.44
N GLY A 79 -2.68 -19.15 23.02
CA GLY A 79 -3.58 -18.07 22.58
C GLY A 79 -3.33 -17.65 21.12
N HIS A 80 -2.07 -17.56 20.70
CA HIS A 80 -1.72 -17.28 19.30
C HIS A 80 -2.16 -18.40 18.35
N LYS A 81 -2.06 -19.66 18.77
CA LYS A 81 -2.53 -20.80 17.99
C LYS A 81 -4.05 -20.76 17.81
N GLU A 82 -4.80 -20.53 18.91
CA GLU A 82 -6.26 -20.37 18.87
C GLU A 82 -6.67 -19.18 17.97
N LEU A 83 -5.95 -18.06 18.06
CA LEU A 83 -6.21 -16.89 17.22
C LEU A 83 -5.96 -17.18 15.74
N LYS A 84 -4.89 -17.93 15.41
CA LYS A 84 -4.64 -18.36 14.02
C LYS A 84 -5.77 -19.26 13.52
N GLU A 85 -6.20 -20.25 14.31
CA GLU A 85 -7.32 -21.12 13.95
C GLU A 85 -8.62 -20.32 13.73
N TYR A 86 -8.85 -19.29 14.55
CA TYR A 86 -9.96 -18.37 14.35
C TYR A 86 -9.83 -17.59 13.05
N CYS A 87 -8.66 -16.99 12.75
CA CYS A 87 -8.39 -16.29 11.50
C CYS A 87 -8.63 -17.17 10.27
N ASP A 88 -8.17 -18.42 10.30
CA ASP A 88 -8.43 -19.40 9.25
C ASP A 88 -9.93 -19.64 9.08
N SER A 89 -10.68 -19.78 10.16
CA SER A 89 -12.12 -20.04 10.16
C SER A 89 -12.94 -18.91 9.54
N ILE A 90 -12.49 -17.68 9.73
CA ILE A 90 -13.14 -16.50 9.14
C ILE A 90 -12.57 -16.14 7.76
N GLY A 91 -11.46 -16.76 7.31
CA GLY A 91 -10.85 -16.54 6.00
C GLY A 91 -10.09 -15.21 5.88
N ILE A 92 -9.28 -14.86 6.89
CA ILE A 92 -8.24 -13.83 6.82
C ILE A 92 -6.91 -14.48 7.17
N GLN A 93 -5.84 -14.12 6.46
CA GLN A 93 -4.51 -14.67 6.77
C GLN A 93 -4.00 -14.10 8.10
N TYR A 94 -3.61 -15.00 9.01
CA TYR A 94 -2.91 -14.65 10.23
C TYR A 94 -1.42 -14.45 9.95
N LEU A 95 -0.83 -13.41 10.54
CA LEU A 95 0.60 -13.14 10.58
C LEU A 95 0.99 -12.70 11.98
N SER A 96 2.23 -12.94 12.37
CA SER A 96 2.78 -12.37 13.60
C SER A 96 4.25 -12.01 13.43
N ALA A 97 4.70 -10.98 14.14
CA ALA A 97 6.10 -10.63 14.27
C ALA A 97 6.62 -11.25 15.56
N PRO A 98 7.59 -12.18 15.51
CA PRO A 98 8.27 -12.67 16.70
C PRO A 98 9.31 -11.64 17.18
N PHE A 99 9.52 -11.53 18.50
CA PHE A 99 10.50 -10.64 19.10
C PHE A 99 11.57 -11.37 19.92
N ASP A 100 11.59 -12.70 19.86
CA ASP A 100 12.59 -13.55 20.53
C ASP A 100 12.69 -14.90 19.82
N ILE A 101 13.77 -15.63 20.05
CA ILE A 101 14.05 -16.94 19.42
C ILE A 101 12.96 -17.98 19.72
N PRO A 102 12.48 -18.22 20.95
CA PRO A 102 11.35 -19.09 21.20
C PRO A 102 10.08 -18.74 20.42
N SER A 103 9.81 -17.44 20.25
CA SER A 103 8.69 -16.96 19.42
C SER A 103 8.88 -17.27 17.93
N VAL A 104 10.10 -17.13 17.39
CA VAL A 104 10.43 -17.57 16.01
C VAL A 104 10.15 -19.07 15.86
N GLN A 105 10.68 -19.88 16.76
CA GLN A 105 10.50 -21.34 16.74
C GLN A 105 9.03 -21.73 16.83
N PHE A 106 8.28 -21.10 17.73
CA PHE A 106 6.84 -21.33 17.86
C PHE A 106 6.09 -21.00 16.57
N LEU A 107 6.31 -19.82 15.98
CA LEU A 107 5.64 -19.42 14.73
C LEU A 107 5.99 -20.36 13.58
N GLY A 108 7.22 -20.90 13.55
CA GLY A 108 7.62 -21.95 12.60
C GLY A 108 6.77 -23.21 12.68
N THR A 109 6.24 -23.55 13.88
CA THR A 109 5.34 -24.71 14.03
C THR A 109 3.93 -24.49 13.49
N LEU A 110 3.54 -23.24 13.26
CA LEU A 110 2.19 -22.89 12.78
C LEU A 110 2.01 -23.02 11.26
N GLY A 111 3.09 -23.27 10.51
CA GLY A 111 3.06 -23.40 9.05
C GLY A 111 2.59 -22.12 8.36
N LEU A 112 3.04 -20.97 8.84
CA LEU A 112 2.71 -19.66 8.25
C LEU A 112 3.36 -19.54 6.87
N PRO A 113 2.67 -18.96 5.87
CA PRO A 113 3.24 -18.78 4.52
C PRO A 113 4.30 -17.66 4.47
N LEU A 114 4.47 -16.91 5.57
CA LEU A 114 5.27 -15.70 5.62
C LEU A 114 5.58 -15.35 7.08
N ILE A 115 6.76 -14.80 7.35
CA ILE A 115 7.21 -14.33 8.67
C ILE A 115 7.53 -12.83 8.60
N LYS A 116 7.18 -12.08 9.65
CA LYS A 116 7.57 -10.66 9.78
C LYS A 116 8.78 -10.52 10.67
N VAL A 117 9.83 -9.87 10.17
CA VAL A 117 10.97 -9.40 10.96
C VAL A 117 10.77 -7.93 11.27
N PRO A 118 10.58 -7.54 12.56
CA PRO A 118 10.41 -6.15 12.94
C PRO A 118 11.73 -5.38 12.87
N SER A 119 11.66 -4.07 12.71
CA SER A 119 12.85 -3.19 12.56
C SER A 119 13.86 -3.31 13.69
N GLY A 120 13.39 -3.57 14.92
CA GLY A 120 14.28 -3.73 16.07
C GLY A 120 15.19 -4.94 16.01
N GLU A 121 14.86 -5.93 15.20
CA GLU A 121 15.59 -7.19 15.08
C GLU A 121 16.56 -7.24 13.89
N ILE A 122 16.64 -6.19 13.07
CA ILE A 122 17.42 -6.21 11.82
C ILE A 122 18.94 -6.39 12.07
N THR A 123 19.45 -6.01 13.23
CA THR A 123 20.86 -6.19 13.62
C THR A 123 21.07 -7.35 14.61
N ASN A 124 20.03 -8.15 14.87
CA ASN A 124 20.08 -9.29 15.78
C ASN A 124 20.48 -10.57 15.04
N LEU A 125 21.79 -10.75 14.83
CA LEU A 125 22.33 -11.90 14.09
C LEU A 125 21.77 -13.25 14.56
N PRO A 126 21.81 -13.62 15.87
CA PRO A 126 21.27 -14.94 16.30
C PRO A 126 19.79 -15.12 15.98
N TYR A 127 19.02 -14.04 16.03
CA TYR A 127 17.60 -14.06 15.69
C TYR A 127 17.40 -14.23 14.18
N LEU A 128 18.12 -13.50 13.33
CA LEU A 128 18.03 -13.62 11.87
C LEU A 128 18.43 -15.02 11.38
N GLU A 129 19.47 -15.61 11.96
CA GLU A 129 19.84 -17.00 11.68
C GLU A 129 18.73 -17.99 12.03
N GLU A 130 17.98 -17.75 13.13
CA GLU A 130 16.87 -18.62 13.52
C GLU A 130 15.66 -18.42 12.59
N VAL A 131 15.36 -17.18 12.17
CA VAL A 131 14.34 -16.91 11.16
C VAL A 131 14.66 -17.60 9.84
N ALA A 132 15.90 -17.53 9.38
CA ALA A 132 16.33 -18.14 8.11
C ALA A 132 16.14 -19.65 8.08
N LYS A 133 16.34 -20.35 9.21
CA LYS A 133 16.11 -21.81 9.36
C LYS A 133 14.65 -22.23 9.13
N LEU A 134 13.70 -21.30 9.19
CA LEU A 134 12.30 -21.61 8.89
C LEU A 134 12.07 -21.84 7.40
N HIS A 135 12.98 -21.42 6.52
CA HIS A 135 12.84 -21.48 5.06
C HIS A 135 11.47 -20.95 4.56
N THR A 136 11.00 -19.89 5.21
CA THR A 136 9.71 -19.24 4.96
C THR A 136 9.97 -17.84 4.40
N PRO A 137 9.18 -17.34 3.44
CA PRO A 137 9.27 -15.96 2.97
C PRO A 137 9.24 -14.93 4.11
N VAL A 138 9.99 -13.84 3.99
CA VAL A 138 10.17 -12.84 5.05
C VAL A 138 9.73 -11.46 4.58
N LEU A 139 8.99 -10.74 5.44
CA LEU A 139 8.84 -9.28 5.38
C LEU A 139 9.85 -8.67 6.34
N LEU A 140 10.85 -7.97 5.82
CA LEU A 140 11.90 -7.32 6.60
C LEU A 140 11.63 -5.82 6.71
N SER A 141 11.26 -5.32 7.91
CA SER A 141 11.17 -3.88 8.17
C SER A 141 12.53 -3.26 8.42
N THR A 142 12.74 -2.06 7.89
CA THR A 142 14.04 -1.38 7.84
C THR A 142 14.10 -0.07 8.63
N GLY A 143 13.17 0.15 9.56
CA GLY A 143 13.19 1.33 10.42
C GLY A 143 14.48 1.44 11.23
N MET A 144 14.97 2.65 11.47
CA MET A 144 16.22 2.95 12.17
C MET A 144 17.49 2.41 11.49
N SER A 145 17.40 1.86 10.28
CA SER A 145 18.52 1.19 9.60
C SER A 145 19.11 2.04 8.49
N ASN A 146 20.39 1.83 8.21
CA ASN A 146 21.07 2.28 7.02
C ASN A 146 21.24 1.11 6.01
N LEU A 147 21.66 1.43 4.77
CA LEU A 147 21.79 0.42 3.70
C LEU A 147 22.77 -0.71 4.03
N ASN A 148 23.83 -0.47 4.82
CA ASN A 148 24.78 -1.52 5.21
C ASN A 148 24.14 -2.52 6.16
N GLU A 149 23.39 -2.05 7.17
CA GLU A 149 22.68 -2.92 8.11
C GLU A 149 21.61 -3.76 7.40
N ILE A 150 20.92 -3.18 6.40
CA ILE A 150 19.97 -3.91 5.57
C ILE A 150 20.71 -4.97 4.73
N THR A 151 21.84 -4.62 4.13
CA THR A 151 22.68 -5.55 3.36
C THR A 151 23.13 -6.73 4.21
N ASP A 152 23.60 -6.48 5.42
CA ASP A 152 24.05 -7.53 6.34
C ASP A 152 22.89 -8.47 6.71
N ALA A 153 21.71 -7.90 7.04
CA ALA A 153 20.54 -8.70 7.37
C ALA A 153 20.06 -9.57 6.19
N LEU A 154 20.02 -8.99 4.99
CA LEU A 154 19.66 -9.73 3.77
C LEU A 154 20.65 -10.85 3.48
N GLY A 155 21.96 -10.60 3.67
CA GLY A 155 22.99 -11.63 3.52
C GLY A 155 22.81 -12.81 4.48
N ILE A 156 22.48 -12.54 5.75
CA ILE A 156 22.21 -13.59 6.75
C ILE A 156 20.99 -14.44 6.36
N LEU A 157 19.91 -13.79 5.91
CA LEU A 157 18.69 -14.47 5.49
C LEU A 157 18.93 -15.33 4.25
N ASP A 158 19.67 -14.83 3.27
CA ASP A 158 20.02 -15.55 2.04
C ASP A 158 20.95 -16.74 2.32
N ASP A 159 22.03 -16.54 3.07
CA ASP A 159 22.97 -17.60 3.49
C ASP A 159 22.26 -18.70 4.27
N GLY A 160 21.24 -18.36 5.05
CA GLY A 160 20.41 -19.32 5.80
C GLY A 160 19.31 -19.99 4.97
N GLY A 161 19.17 -19.64 3.68
CA GLY A 161 18.24 -20.26 2.73
C GLY A 161 16.80 -19.73 2.80
N CYS A 162 16.61 -18.47 3.19
CA CYS A 162 15.30 -17.82 3.10
C CYS A 162 14.89 -17.71 1.62
N PRO A 163 13.69 -18.20 1.23
CA PRO A 163 13.34 -18.32 -0.18
C PRO A 163 13.01 -16.99 -0.86
N GLU A 164 12.51 -16.00 -0.11
CA GLU A 164 12.09 -14.70 -0.60
C GLU A 164 12.08 -13.67 0.51
N VAL A 165 12.55 -12.47 0.24
CA VAL A 165 12.46 -11.33 1.17
C VAL A 165 11.79 -10.14 0.47
N THR A 166 10.76 -9.59 1.10
CA THR A 166 10.20 -8.27 0.76
C THR A 166 10.69 -7.25 1.76
N VAL A 167 11.30 -6.18 1.28
CA VAL A 167 11.86 -5.13 2.13
C VAL A 167 10.81 -4.04 2.36
N LEU A 168 10.47 -3.76 3.62
CA LEU A 168 9.53 -2.71 3.97
C LEU A 168 10.26 -1.45 4.43
N HIS A 169 10.11 -0.37 3.68
CA HIS A 169 10.48 0.95 4.17
C HIS A 169 9.64 1.28 5.42
N CYS A 170 10.25 1.85 6.45
CA CYS A 170 9.61 2.07 7.73
C CYS A 170 10.28 3.19 8.51
N ASN A 171 9.51 4.00 9.21
CA ASN A 171 9.99 4.90 10.26
C ASN A 171 9.44 4.44 11.61
N THR A 172 10.20 4.54 12.69
CA THR A 172 9.83 4.01 14.02
C THR A 172 9.39 5.07 15.02
N GLN A 173 9.02 6.25 14.56
CA GLN A 173 8.30 7.24 15.37
C GLN A 173 6.79 7.03 15.26
N TYR A 174 6.07 7.02 16.37
CA TYR A 174 4.63 6.75 16.47
C TYR A 174 3.87 7.94 17.07
N PRO A 175 3.13 8.76 16.29
CA PRO A 175 3.08 8.74 14.83
C PRO A 175 4.33 9.34 14.17
N THR A 176 4.62 8.94 12.94
CA THR A 176 5.68 9.51 12.11
C THR A 176 5.25 10.86 11.56
N PRO A 177 6.03 11.95 11.71
CA PRO A 177 5.82 13.19 11.00
C PRO A 177 5.90 12.97 9.47
N TYR A 178 5.06 13.65 8.70
CA TYR A 178 5.04 13.45 7.23
C TYR A 178 6.38 13.79 6.56
N GLU A 179 7.10 14.79 7.07
CA GLU A 179 8.43 15.17 6.59
C GLU A 179 9.49 14.09 6.76
N ASP A 180 9.30 13.16 7.71
CA ASP A 180 10.21 12.06 7.99
C ASP A 180 9.79 10.73 7.31
N ALA A 181 8.63 10.71 6.63
CA ALA A 181 8.14 9.50 5.96
C ALA A 181 9.03 9.06 4.80
N ASN A 182 9.65 9.99 4.08
CA ASN A 182 10.64 9.76 3.01
C ASN A 182 10.28 8.62 2.06
N LEU A 183 9.06 8.62 1.51
CA LEU A 183 8.52 7.52 0.70
C LEU A 183 9.39 7.13 -0.50
N THR A 184 10.13 8.09 -1.07
CA THR A 184 11.01 7.81 -2.20
C THR A 184 12.20 6.90 -1.86
N ALA A 185 12.51 6.71 -0.57
CA ALA A 185 13.50 5.72 -0.13
C ALA A 185 13.10 4.28 -0.51
N MET A 186 11.82 4.00 -0.73
CA MET A 186 11.37 2.71 -1.29
C MET A 186 11.98 2.43 -2.66
N LEU A 187 12.13 3.46 -3.50
CA LEU A 187 12.74 3.33 -4.82
C LEU A 187 14.25 3.04 -4.71
N GLU A 188 14.94 3.69 -3.76
CA GLU A 188 16.34 3.41 -3.46
C GLU A 188 16.54 1.96 -3.00
N LEU A 189 15.66 1.47 -2.11
CA LEU A 189 15.71 0.07 -1.65
C LEU A 189 15.49 -0.91 -2.80
N PHE A 190 14.55 -0.63 -3.70
CA PHE A 190 14.32 -1.44 -4.88
C PHE A 190 15.54 -1.41 -5.83
N ASP A 191 16.07 -0.24 -6.12
CA ASP A 191 17.22 -0.08 -7.02
C ASP A 191 18.49 -0.72 -6.45
N GLN A 192 18.69 -0.64 -5.13
CA GLN A 192 19.86 -1.18 -4.45
C GLN A 192 19.84 -2.71 -4.35
N PHE A 193 18.69 -3.30 -4.04
CA PHE A 193 18.60 -4.73 -3.70
C PHE A 193 17.93 -5.58 -4.77
N GLY A 194 17.17 -4.99 -5.69
CA GLY A 194 16.41 -5.72 -6.71
C GLY A 194 15.30 -6.62 -6.12
N LEU A 195 14.92 -6.39 -4.87
CA LEU A 195 13.91 -7.16 -4.16
C LEU A 195 12.54 -6.45 -4.18
N PRO A 196 11.43 -7.18 -3.98
CA PRO A 196 10.13 -6.55 -3.74
C PRO A 196 10.20 -5.57 -2.56
N VAL A 197 9.53 -4.42 -2.71
CA VAL A 197 9.48 -3.38 -1.66
C VAL A 197 8.06 -3.10 -1.22
N GLY A 198 7.90 -2.60 -0.01
CA GLY A 198 6.65 -2.16 0.56
C GLY A 198 6.84 -1.05 1.59
N LEU A 199 5.74 -0.65 2.21
CA LEU A 199 5.71 0.36 3.27
C LEU A 199 5.13 -0.25 4.55
N SER A 200 5.81 -0.04 5.68
CA SER A 200 5.22 -0.17 7.01
C SER A 200 5.04 1.24 7.55
N ASP A 201 3.80 1.74 7.50
CA ASP A 201 3.48 3.15 7.70
C ASP A 201 3.01 3.45 9.12
N HIS A 202 3.63 4.46 9.72
CA HIS A 202 3.28 4.98 11.04
C HIS A 202 2.86 6.46 11.03
N THR A 203 2.59 7.04 9.84
CA THR A 203 2.05 8.41 9.72
C THR A 203 0.61 8.50 10.25
N PRO A 204 0.12 9.69 10.65
CA PRO A 204 -1.21 9.83 11.27
C PRO A 204 -2.39 9.46 10.37
N GLY A 205 -2.28 9.72 9.06
CA GLY A 205 -3.30 9.47 8.05
C GLY A 205 -3.01 8.21 7.23
N TRP A 206 -3.52 8.18 6.01
CA TRP A 206 -3.32 7.08 5.05
C TRP A 206 -2.89 7.57 3.66
N GLU A 207 -2.52 8.82 3.53
CA GLU A 207 -2.05 9.43 2.28
C GLU A 207 -0.73 8.78 1.82
N CYS A 208 0.13 8.42 2.78
CA CYS A 208 1.40 7.75 2.50
C CYS A 208 1.19 6.33 1.94
N ASP A 209 0.17 5.62 2.41
CA ASP A 209 -0.19 4.29 1.92
C ASP A 209 -0.61 4.32 0.45
N VAL A 210 -1.45 5.29 0.08
CA VAL A 210 -1.87 5.50 -1.32
C VAL A 210 -0.68 5.88 -2.21
N ALA A 211 0.17 6.78 -1.72
CA ALA A 211 1.38 7.18 -2.45
C ALA A 211 2.35 6.01 -2.63
N ALA A 212 2.53 5.17 -1.60
CA ALA A 212 3.36 3.97 -1.67
C ALA A 212 2.85 2.98 -2.74
N ALA A 213 1.53 2.78 -2.84
CA ALA A 213 0.93 1.95 -3.89
C ALA A 213 1.28 2.48 -5.30
N VAL A 214 1.24 3.81 -5.50
CA VAL A 214 1.65 4.46 -6.77
C VAL A 214 3.15 4.27 -7.04
N LEU A 215 3.98 4.30 -6.00
CA LEU A 215 5.44 4.08 -6.09
C LEU A 215 5.81 2.60 -6.28
N GLY A 216 4.85 1.68 -6.33
CA GLY A 216 5.08 0.27 -6.61
C GLY A 216 5.24 -0.62 -5.38
N ALA A 217 4.77 -0.17 -4.21
CA ALA A 217 4.71 -1.02 -3.01
C ALA A 217 3.93 -2.31 -3.32
N GLN A 218 4.51 -3.46 -2.97
CA GLN A 218 3.82 -4.75 -3.04
C GLN A 218 3.10 -5.10 -1.74
N VAL A 219 3.51 -4.48 -0.64
CA VAL A 219 2.93 -4.65 0.69
C VAL A 219 2.76 -3.28 1.33
N ILE A 220 1.62 -3.07 1.96
CA ILE A 220 1.34 -1.94 2.84
C ILE A 220 0.93 -2.50 4.19
N GLU A 221 1.65 -2.13 5.24
CA GLU A 221 1.34 -2.47 6.62
C GLU A 221 0.96 -1.21 7.38
N LYS A 222 -0.22 -1.21 8.02
CA LYS A 222 -0.74 -0.07 8.77
C LYS A 222 -1.33 -0.50 10.10
N HIS A 223 -1.01 0.23 11.17
CA HIS A 223 -1.59 -0.02 12.50
C HIS A 223 -3.10 0.15 12.49
N PHE A 224 -3.78 -0.80 13.13
CA PHE A 224 -5.24 -0.92 13.16
C PHE A 224 -5.75 -1.11 14.59
N THR A 225 -6.81 -0.39 14.94
CA THR A 225 -7.51 -0.53 16.22
C THR A 225 -9.04 -0.54 16.04
N LEU A 226 -9.76 -1.00 17.04
CA LEU A 226 -11.22 -0.85 17.08
C LEU A 226 -11.65 0.54 17.52
N ASP A 227 -10.85 1.21 18.37
CA ASP A 227 -11.14 2.55 18.91
C ASP A 227 -9.84 3.18 19.42
N LYS A 228 -9.48 4.34 18.87
CA LYS A 228 -8.28 5.10 19.23
C LYS A 228 -8.27 5.61 20.68
N SER A 229 -9.42 5.62 21.35
CA SER A 229 -9.55 6.05 22.75
C SER A 229 -9.23 4.95 23.77
N LEU A 230 -9.06 3.70 23.31
CA LEU A 230 -8.68 2.58 24.18
C LEU A 230 -7.27 2.79 24.78
N PRO A 231 -7.02 2.25 25.97
CA PRO A 231 -5.68 2.30 26.56
C PRO A 231 -4.70 1.42 25.77
N GLY A 232 -3.45 1.83 25.67
CA GLY A 232 -2.38 1.06 25.02
C GLY A 232 -1.39 1.94 24.28
N PRO A 233 -0.20 1.42 23.95
CA PRO A 233 0.86 2.20 23.34
C PRO A 233 0.56 2.63 21.90
N ASP A 234 -0.16 1.81 21.12
CA ASP A 234 -0.29 1.98 19.66
C ASP A 234 -1.68 2.48 19.21
N GLN A 235 -2.69 2.50 20.13
CA GLN A 235 -4.08 2.84 19.81
C GLN A 235 -4.21 4.19 19.08
N LYS A 236 -3.52 5.23 19.58
CA LYS A 236 -3.62 6.59 19.05
C LYS A 236 -2.96 6.75 17.68
N ALA A 237 -1.93 5.96 17.38
CA ALA A 237 -1.22 5.97 16.10
C ALA A 237 -1.87 5.04 15.06
N SER A 238 -2.87 4.25 15.47
CA SER A 238 -3.58 3.31 14.60
C SER A 238 -4.71 3.98 13.86
N LEU A 239 -5.11 3.42 12.71
CA LEU A 239 -6.37 3.76 12.05
C LEU A 239 -7.53 3.02 12.73
N ASP A 240 -8.67 3.69 12.87
CA ASP A 240 -9.92 3.04 13.25
C ASP A 240 -10.56 2.30 12.05
N PRO A 241 -11.66 1.54 12.24
CA PRO A 241 -12.25 0.75 11.16
C PRO A 241 -12.73 1.59 9.97
N ALA A 242 -13.22 2.81 10.20
CA ALA A 242 -13.69 3.66 9.11
C ALA A 242 -12.53 4.24 8.30
N GLU A 243 -11.48 4.69 8.98
CA GLU A 243 -10.25 5.19 8.38
C GLU A 243 -9.51 4.08 7.61
N PHE A 244 -9.39 2.89 8.22
CA PHE A 244 -8.70 1.77 7.60
C PHE A 244 -9.43 1.29 6.34
N LYS A 245 -10.77 1.18 6.40
CA LYS A 245 -11.55 0.86 5.21
C LYS A 245 -11.40 1.91 4.11
N ALA A 246 -11.39 3.19 4.46
CA ALA A 246 -11.19 4.27 3.48
C ALA A 246 -9.80 4.18 2.82
N MET A 247 -8.76 3.85 3.58
CA MET A 247 -7.42 3.57 3.08
C MET A 247 -7.44 2.40 2.07
N VAL A 248 -8.02 1.26 2.47
CA VAL A 248 -8.11 0.08 1.60
C VAL A 248 -8.83 0.43 0.29
N ASP A 249 -10.00 1.06 0.37
CA ASP A 249 -10.78 1.46 -0.80
C ASP A 249 -9.96 2.40 -1.70
N ALA A 250 -9.25 3.37 -1.12
CA ALA A 250 -8.42 4.31 -1.88
C ALA A 250 -7.24 3.62 -2.58
N VAL A 251 -6.55 2.69 -1.91
CA VAL A 251 -5.48 1.88 -2.52
C VAL A 251 -6.03 1.07 -3.69
N ARG A 252 -7.17 0.35 -3.52
CA ARG A 252 -7.79 -0.43 -4.60
C ARG A 252 -8.25 0.42 -5.77
N HIS A 253 -8.78 1.62 -5.52
CA HIS A 253 -9.14 2.57 -6.58
C HIS A 253 -7.91 3.04 -7.36
N VAL A 254 -6.83 3.34 -6.68
CA VAL A 254 -5.57 3.77 -7.32
C VAL A 254 -4.96 2.64 -8.14
N GLU A 255 -4.92 1.41 -7.63
CA GLU A 255 -4.46 0.24 -8.40
C GLU A 255 -5.23 0.10 -9.72
N ALA A 256 -6.55 0.23 -9.68
CA ALA A 256 -7.38 0.18 -10.89
C ALA A 256 -7.10 1.38 -11.82
N ALA A 257 -6.79 2.55 -11.27
CA ALA A 257 -6.54 3.77 -12.01
C ALA A 257 -5.17 3.84 -12.67
N LEU A 258 -4.17 3.09 -12.18
CA LEU A 258 -2.83 3.05 -12.75
C LEU A 258 -2.81 2.55 -14.20
N GLY A 259 -3.72 1.65 -14.56
CA GLY A 259 -3.86 1.14 -15.92
C GLY A 259 -2.62 0.39 -16.42
N ASP A 260 -2.41 0.39 -17.73
CA ASP A 260 -1.33 -0.31 -18.42
C ASP A 260 -0.14 0.60 -18.83
N GLY A 261 -0.21 1.89 -18.49
CA GLY A 261 0.81 2.88 -18.84
C GLY A 261 0.82 3.31 -20.31
N HIS A 262 -0.10 2.83 -21.15
CA HIS A 262 -0.19 3.21 -22.56
C HIS A 262 -1.31 4.21 -22.80
N LYS A 263 -1.01 5.32 -23.49
CA LYS A 263 -2.04 6.31 -23.85
C LYS A 263 -2.85 5.83 -25.06
N HIS A 264 -4.08 5.43 -24.83
CA HIS A 264 -5.05 5.05 -25.86
C HIS A 264 -6.42 5.68 -25.62
N LEU A 265 -7.32 5.54 -26.59
CA LEU A 265 -8.71 5.92 -26.44
C LEU A 265 -9.41 4.85 -25.62
N THR A 266 -9.93 5.22 -24.46
CA THR A 266 -10.67 4.30 -23.59
C THR A 266 -12.09 4.06 -24.10
N GLU A 267 -12.71 2.95 -23.69
CA GLU A 267 -14.10 2.65 -24.04
C GLU A 267 -15.07 3.71 -23.52
N SER A 268 -14.83 4.28 -22.35
CA SER A 268 -15.63 5.35 -21.76
C SER A 268 -15.52 6.68 -22.52
N GLU A 269 -14.40 6.95 -23.20
CA GLU A 269 -14.18 8.15 -23.99
C GLU A 269 -14.68 8.02 -25.44
N ALA A 270 -14.78 6.79 -25.95
CA ALA A 270 -15.09 6.55 -27.35
C ALA A 270 -16.39 7.25 -27.83
N PRO A 271 -17.51 7.25 -27.10
CA PRO A 271 -18.71 7.99 -27.46
C PRO A 271 -18.46 9.50 -27.55
N ASN A 272 -17.67 10.06 -26.64
CA ASN A 272 -17.40 11.48 -26.57
C ASN A 272 -16.53 11.98 -27.73
N LYS A 273 -15.71 11.11 -28.32
CA LYS A 273 -14.86 11.44 -29.47
C LYS A 273 -15.65 12.02 -30.62
N THR A 274 -16.76 11.38 -31.00
CA THR A 274 -17.62 11.83 -32.09
C THR A 274 -18.33 13.14 -31.79
N VAL A 275 -18.85 13.27 -30.56
CA VAL A 275 -19.64 14.46 -30.17
C VAL A 275 -18.75 15.69 -29.92
N ALA A 276 -17.57 15.50 -29.31
CA ALA A 276 -16.74 16.61 -28.88
C ALA A 276 -15.70 17.09 -29.92
N ARG A 277 -15.25 16.21 -30.80
CA ARG A 277 -14.32 16.56 -31.88
C ARG A 277 -15.05 17.39 -32.95
N LYS A 278 -14.27 18.06 -33.81
CA LYS A 278 -14.77 18.90 -34.88
C LYS A 278 -14.54 18.26 -36.24
N SER A 279 -15.37 18.62 -37.19
CA SER A 279 -15.18 18.40 -38.61
C SER A 279 -15.00 19.72 -39.34
N ILE A 280 -14.44 19.73 -40.55
CA ILE A 280 -14.46 20.85 -41.47
C ILE A 280 -15.89 20.96 -41.99
N VAL A 281 -16.45 22.19 -41.86
CA VAL A 281 -17.80 22.55 -42.31
C VAL A 281 -17.79 23.82 -43.11
N ALA A 282 -18.83 24.06 -43.90
CA ALA A 282 -19.02 25.31 -44.60
C ALA A 282 -19.28 26.45 -43.60
N ALA A 283 -18.54 27.57 -43.67
CA ALA A 283 -18.75 28.77 -42.86
C ALA A 283 -19.91 29.59 -43.36
N ARG A 284 -20.32 29.42 -44.63
CA ARG A 284 -21.44 30.01 -45.34
C ARG A 284 -21.87 29.04 -46.45
N THR A 285 -22.95 29.34 -47.16
CA THR A 285 -23.32 28.59 -48.36
C THR A 285 -22.17 28.61 -49.38
N ILE A 286 -21.80 27.47 -49.92
CA ILE A 286 -20.77 27.26 -50.95
C ILE A 286 -21.44 26.62 -52.16
N LYS A 287 -21.20 27.13 -53.36
CA LYS A 287 -21.77 26.60 -54.60
C LYS A 287 -20.88 25.54 -55.25
N ALA A 288 -21.48 24.60 -55.98
CA ALA A 288 -20.74 23.63 -56.78
C ALA A 288 -19.73 24.33 -57.70
N GLY A 289 -18.47 23.87 -57.71
CA GLY A 289 -17.38 24.51 -58.46
C GLY A 289 -16.66 25.63 -57.73
N GLU A 290 -17.20 26.16 -56.61
CA GLU A 290 -16.50 27.15 -55.79
C GLU A 290 -15.29 26.54 -55.10
N THR A 291 -14.17 27.25 -55.07
CA THR A 291 -12.92 26.79 -54.41
C THR A 291 -13.05 26.96 -52.89
N PHE A 292 -12.65 25.91 -52.13
CA PHE A 292 -12.58 25.97 -50.67
C PHE A 292 -11.42 26.89 -50.23
N THR A 293 -11.76 27.85 -49.40
CA THR A 293 -10.84 28.89 -48.87
C THR A 293 -10.98 29.02 -47.36
N THR A 294 -10.05 29.72 -46.71
CA THR A 294 -10.12 30.06 -45.29
C THR A 294 -11.32 30.91 -44.90
N GLU A 295 -11.97 31.55 -45.90
CA GLU A 295 -13.12 32.46 -45.69
C GLU A 295 -14.46 31.71 -45.75
N ASN A 296 -14.53 30.60 -46.52
CA ASN A 296 -15.77 29.82 -46.67
C ASN A 296 -15.78 28.51 -45.91
N LEU A 297 -14.67 28.15 -45.25
CA LEU A 297 -14.58 26.98 -44.39
C LEU A 297 -14.42 27.36 -42.91
N THR A 298 -14.90 26.54 -42.03
CA THR A 298 -14.69 26.61 -40.57
C THR A 298 -14.67 25.22 -39.96
N THR A 299 -14.52 25.12 -38.65
CA THR A 299 -14.54 23.84 -37.95
C THR A 299 -15.56 23.85 -36.82
N LYS A 300 -16.55 22.97 -36.89
CA LYS A 300 -17.60 22.81 -35.87
C LYS A 300 -17.77 21.32 -35.49
N ARG A 301 -18.37 21.07 -34.34
CA ARG A 301 -18.84 19.72 -33.94
C ARG A 301 -20.02 19.32 -34.83
N PRO A 302 -20.21 18.00 -35.05
CA PRO A 302 -19.53 16.79 -34.54
C PRO A 302 -18.26 16.42 -35.32
N GLY A 303 -17.51 15.45 -34.81
CA GLY A 303 -16.24 14.98 -35.36
C GLY A 303 -16.32 13.71 -36.20
N ASP A 304 -17.44 13.52 -36.93
CA ASP A 304 -17.72 12.39 -37.80
C ASP A 304 -17.52 12.68 -39.30
N GLY A 305 -17.09 13.91 -39.64
CA GLY A 305 -16.69 14.33 -40.98
C GLY A 305 -15.18 14.40 -41.15
N ILE A 306 -14.72 15.20 -42.16
CA ILE A 306 -13.29 15.43 -42.41
C ILE A 306 -12.65 16.10 -41.20
N SER A 307 -11.61 15.49 -40.65
CA SER A 307 -10.87 16.02 -39.52
C SER A 307 -10.24 17.40 -39.88
N PRO A 308 -10.32 18.40 -38.99
CA PRO A 308 -9.58 19.66 -39.14
C PRO A 308 -8.07 19.50 -39.33
N MET A 309 -7.48 18.40 -38.92
CA MET A 309 -6.05 18.10 -39.15
C MET A 309 -5.73 17.96 -40.65
N ARG A 310 -6.74 17.74 -41.48
CA ARG A 310 -6.63 17.67 -42.95
C ARG A 310 -6.99 18.99 -43.64
N TRP A 311 -6.95 20.12 -42.91
CA TRP A 311 -7.35 21.44 -43.35
C TRP A 311 -6.70 21.84 -44.68
N TYR A 312 -5.40 21.70 -44.79
CA TYR A 312 -4.64 22.08 -46.01
C TYR A 312 -4.82 21.09 -47.17
N GLU A 313 -5.35 19.91 -46.92
CA GLU A 313 -5.73 18.97 -47.98
C GLU A 313 -7.06 19.41 -48.64
N VAL A 314 -7.91 20.08 -47.88
CA VAL A 314 -9.23 20.56 -48.37
C VAL A 314 -9.13 21.91 -49.05
N LEU A 315 -8.30 22.82 -48.52
CA LEU A 315 -8.09 24.13 -49.12
C LEU A 315 -7.61 24.02 -50.58
N GLY A 316 -8.21 24.86 -51.44
CA GLY A 316 -7.87 24.94 -52.87
C GLY A 316 -8.60 23.90 -53.74
N GLN A 317 -9.29 22.91 -53.13
CA GLN A 317 -10.16 22.01 -53.91
C GLN A 317 -11.47 22.69 -54.30
N ALA A 318 -12.09 22.23 -55.36
CA ALA A 318 -13.40 22.71 -55.80
C ALA A 318 -14.54 21.90 -55.16
N ALA A 319 -15.58 22.57 -54.72
CA ALA A 319 -16.79 21.97 -54.19
C ALA A 319 -17.49 21.11 -55.28
N LYS A 320 -17.69 19.81 -55.02
CA LYS A 320 -18.33 18.89 -55.98
C LYS A 320 -19.85 19.09 -56.05
N ARG A 321 -20.47 19.70 -55.04
CA ARG A 321 -21.87 20.03 -54.90
C ARG A 321 -22.06 21.32 -54.10
N ASP A 322 -23.28 21.79 -54.02
CA ASP A 322 -23.65 22.87 -53.09
C ASP A 322 -23.57 22.37 -51.66
N PHE A 323 -23.06 23.23 -50.74
CA PHE A 323 -23.06 23.04 -49.30
C PHE A 323 -23.81 24.20 -48.63
N ALA A 324 -24.71 23.87 -47.73
CA ALA A 324 -25.32 24.85 -46.85
C ALA A 324 -24.32 25.27 -45.73
N GLU A 325 -24.59 26.43 -45.12
CA GLU A 325 -23.87 26.85 -43.91
C GLU A 325 -23.96 25.73 -42.84
N ASP A 326 -22.85 25.44 -42.12
CA ASP A 326 -22.68 24.40 -41.12
C ASP A 326 -22.71 22.97 -41.66
N GLU A 327 -22.90 22.78 -42.95
CA GLU A 327 -22.85 21.44 -43.55
C GLU A 327 -21.39 20.92 -43.59
N LYS A 328 -21.21 19.63 -43.25
CA LYS A 328 -19.90 18.97 -43.31
C LYS A 328 -19.39 18.88 -44.75
N ILE A 329 -18.11 19.24 -44.93
CA ILE A 329 -17.47 19.18 -46.25
C ILE A 329 -17.21 17.69 -46.62
N GLU A 330 -17.43 17.37 -47.87
CA GLU A 330 -17.10 16.13 -48.55
C GLU A 330 -16.20 16.44 -49.76
N LEU A 331 -15.19 15.51 -50.04
CA LEU A 331 -14.25 15.64 -51.16
C LEU A 331 -14.57 14.68 -52.29
#